data_0f8261684448530d2726381577f5293d
#
_entry.id   0f8261684448530d2726381577f5293d
#
_cell.length_a   1.000
_cell.length_b   1.000
_cell.length_c   1.000
_cell.angle_alpha   90.00
_cell.angle_beta   90.00
_cell.angle_gamma   90.00
#
_symmetry.space_group_name_H-M   'P 1'
#
loop_
_entity.id
_entity.type
_entity.pdbx_description
1 polymer ?
#
loop_
_entity_poly.entity_id
_entity_poly.type
_entity_poly.pdbx_seq_one_letter_code
_entity_poly.pdbx_strand_id
1 'polypeptide(L)'
;MNYNIEGEPLPVVICNLEANETMITEKGAMSWMTPNMKMETTSNGGIGKMFGRAFSGESMFQNRYTSMGGPGMIAFASCFPGCIRPFQIAPGQEIIAQKSAFLASTSGVELSVFFQKRIGAGFFGGEGFIMQRLSGNGLAFLEFDGHIKEYELAPGQQLVIDTGYLAAMTGSCQLEIQTVPGIKNVVFGGEGLFNTVVTGPGRVWLQSMPVSQLAGAIRPFIPTGNYSYITG
;
A
#
# COMPACT_ATOMS: atom_id res chain seq x y z
N MET A 1 0.09 9.52 -20.98
CA MET A 1 -0.69 9.78 -19.74
C MET A 1 -0.16 11.01 -19.03
N ASN A 2 -1.07 11.90 -18.56
CA ASN A 2 -0.79 13.01 -17.64
C ASN A 2 -1.56 12.77 -16.34
N TYR A 3 -1.09 13.32 -15.23
CA TYR A 3 -1.80 13.22 -13.96
C TYR A 3 -1.72 14.52 -13.15
N ASN A 4 -2.67 14.69 -12.23
CA ASN A 4 -2.68 15.75 -11.22
C ASN A 4 -2.99 15.12 -9.85
N ILE A 5 -2.30 15.61 -8.80
CA ILE A 5 -2.58 15.23 -7.41
C ILE A 5 -3.02 16.48 -6.68
N GLU A 6 -4.20 16.43 -6.04
CA GLU A 6 -4.81 17.57 -5.36
C GLU A 6 -5.58 17.13 -4.12
N GLY A 7 -6.01 18.08 -3.30
CA GLY A 7 -6.93 17.85 -2.18
C GLY A 7 -6.29 17.44 -0.86
N GLU A 8 -4.98 17.67 -0.63
CA GLU A 8 -4.41 17.40 0.71
C GLU A 8 -5.18 18.14 1.83
N PRO A 9 -5.46 17.48 2.97
CA PRO A 9 -4.95 16.19 3.41
C PRO A 9 -5.78 14.96 3.01
N LEU A 10 -6.77 15.07 2.14
CA LEU A 10 -7.56 13.98 1.57
C LEU A 10 -7.34 13.93 0.06
N PRO A 11 -6.14 13.48 -0.38
CA PRO A 11 -5.72 13.66 -1.76
C PRO A 11 -6.41 12.71 -2.72
N VAL A 12 -6.48 13.16 -3.97
CA VAL A 12 -6.88 12.34 -5.11
C VAL A 12 -5.85 12.49 -6.23
N VAL A 13 -5.50 11.40 -6.88
CA VAL A 13 -4.77 11.43 -8.14
C VAL A 13 -5.75 11.25 -9.29
N ILE A 14 -5.74 12.20 -10.22
CA ILE A 14 -6.55 12.20 -11.44
C ILE A 14 -5.62 11.92 -12.61
N CYS A 15 -5.84 10.79 -13.28
CA CYS A 15 -5.04 10.34 -14.42
C CYS A 15 -5.81 10.55 -15.71
N ASN A 16 -5.24 11.34 -16.65
CA ASN A 16 -5.74 11.54 -18.00
C ASN A 16 -4.97 10.62 -18.94
N LEU A 17 -5.67 9.65 -19.52
CA LEU A 17 -5.10 8.62 -20.36
C LEU A 17 -5.35 8.93 -21.85
N GLU A 18 -4.37 8.63 -22.68
CA GLU A 18 -4.56 8.56 -24.14
C GLU A 18 -5.32 7.26 -24.50
N ALA A 19 -5.77 7.17 -25.74
CA ALA A 19 -6.45 5.96 -26.21
C ALA A 19 -5.57 4.71 -26.02
N ASN A 20 -6.16 3.63 -25.46
CA ASN A 20 -5.54 2.35 -25.14
C ASN A 20 -4.50 2.37 -23.99
N GLU A 21 -4.29 3.50 -23.32
CA GLU A 21 -3.52 3.49 -22.09
C GLU A 21 -4.34 2.82 -20.95
N THR A 22 -3.61 2.16 -20.05
CA THR A 22 -4.19 1.34 -18.98
C THR A 22 -3.60 1.70 -17.63
N MET A 23 -4.48 1.88 -16.65
CA MET A 23 -4.13 1.90 -15.22
C MET A 23 -4.46 0.56 -14.57
N ILE A 24 -3.59 0.16 -13.64
CA ILE A 24 -3.75 -1.04 -12.83
C ILE A 24 -3.91 -0.63 -11.38
N THR A 25 -4.85 -1.27 -10.68
CA THR A 25 -5.05 -1.07 -9.24
C THR A 25 -5.47 -2.37 -8.57
N GLU A 26 -5.37 -2.43 -7.25
CA GLU A 26 -6.00 -3.46 -6.46
C GLU A 26 -7.51 -3.19 -6.29
N LYS A 27 -8.24 -4.14 -5.71
CA LYS A 27 -9.70 -4.06 -5.56
C LYS A 27 -10.11 -2.82 -4.75
N GLY A 28 -11.03 -2.04 -5.32
CA GLY A 28 -11.73 -0.97 -4.59
C GLY A 28 -11.09 0.42 -4.63
N ALA A 29 -9.96 0.61 -5.32
CA ALA A 29 -9.25 1.91 -5.33
C ALA A 29 -9.87 2.96 -6.28
N MET A 30 -10.58 2.56 -7.35
CA MET A 30 -11.19 3.49 -8.30
C MET A 30 -12.32 4.29 -7.64
N SER A 31 -12.26 5.62 -7.75
CA SER A 31 -13.24 6.54 -7.17
C SER A 31 -14.24 7.06 -8.21
N TRP A 32 -13.78 7.54 -9.37
CA TRP A 32 -14.61 7.90 -10.53
C TRP A 32 -13.82 7.80 -11.82
N MET A 33 -14.52 7.71 -12.95
CA MET A 33 -13.91 7.63 -14.27
C MET A 33 -14.88 8.10 -15.38
N THR A 34 -14.35 8.41 -16.56
CA THR A 34 -15.17 8.69 -17.74
C THR A 34 -15.83 7.41 -18.29
N PRO A 35 -17.00 7.51 -18.97
CA PRO A 35 -17.74 6.34 -19.45
C PRO A 35 -17.01 5.43 -20.45
N ASN A 36 -15.99 5.96 -21.13
CA ASN A 36 -15.19 5.22 -22.10
C ASN A 36 -14.05 4.41 -21.46
N MET A 37 -13.93 4.39 -20.14
CA MET A 37 -12.99 3.53 -19.43
C MET A 37 -13.56 2.12 -19.28
N LYS A 38 -12.88 1.12 -19.84
CA LYS A 38 -13.24 -0.29 -19.71
C LYS A 38 -12.50 -0.91 -18.53
N MET A 39 -13.25 -1.49 -17.59
CA MET A 39 -12.69 -2.26 -16.48
C MET A 39 -12.63 -3.74 -16.82
N GLU A 40 -11.50 -4.38 -16.54
CA GLU A 40 -11.31 -5.82 -16.60
C GLU A 40 -10.62 -6.28 -15.30
N THR A 41 -11.19 -7.30 -14.66
CA THR A 41 -10.57 -7.92 -13.49
C THR A 41 -9.75 -9.12 -13.94
N THR A 42 -8.45 -9.10 -13.63
CA THR A 42 -7.54 -10.19 -13.98
C THR A 42 -7.00 -10.84 -12.71
N SER A 43 -6.88 -12.17 -12.71
CA SER A 43 -6.09 -12.89 -11.72
C SER A 43 -4.66 -13.00 -12.23
N ASN A 44 -3.67 -12.49 -11.49
CA ASN A 44 -2.26 -12.67 -11.83
C ASN A 44 -1.84 -14.14 -11.71
N GLY A 45 -1.92 -14.88 -12.83
CA GLY A 45 -1.57 -16.31 -12.95
C GLY A 45 -2.80 -17.19 -13.15
N GLY A 46 -2.73 -18.12 -14.10
CA GLY A 46 -3.83 -19.04 -14.44
C GLY A 46 -4.37 -19.83 -13.24
N ILE A 47 -5.55 -20.40 -13.40
CA ILE A 47 -6.34 -21.11 -12.37
C ILE A 47 -5.49 -22.09 -11.51
N GLY A 48 -4.43 -22.71 -12.08
CA GLY A 48 -3.54 -23.62 -11.35
C GLY A 48 -2.59 -22.94 -10.33
N LYS A 49 -2.29 -21.64 -10.47
CA LYS A 49 -1.48 -20.86 -9.51
C LYS A 49 -2.33 -20.17 -8.44
N MET A 50 -3.64 -20.14 -8.63
CA MET A 50 -4.59 -19.46 -7.74
C MET A 50 -4.64 -20.08 -6.34
N PHE A 51 -4.57 -21.41 -6.24
CA PHE A 51 -4.63 -22.12 -4.95
C PHE A 51 -3.39 -21.92 -4.09
N GLY A 52 -2.19 -21.83 -4.68
CA GLY A 52 -0.95 -21.59 -3.93
C GLY A 52 -0.84 -20.15 -3.38
N ARG A 53 -1.37 -19.16 -4.12
CA ARG A 53 -1.32 -17.73 -3.76
C ARG A 53 -2.39 -17.32 -2.75
N ALA A 54 -3.53 -18.02 -2.70
CA ALA A 54 -4.56 -17.80 -1.70
C ALA A 54 -4.04 -17.99 -0.25
N PHE A 55 -3.03 -18.84 -0.08
CA PHE A 55 -2.38 -19.07 1.22
C PHE A 55 -1.30 -18.04 1.57
N SER A 56 -0.78 -17.30 0.59
CA SER A 56 0.28 -16.29 0.81
C SER A 56 -0.26 -14.88 1.08
N GLY A 57 -1.60 -14.66 1.02
CA GLY A 57 -2.19 -13.32 1.23
C GLY A 57 -1.92 -12.37 0.06
N GLU A 58 -1.44 -12.86 -1.08
CA GLU A 58 -1.32 -12.06 -2.30
C GLU A 58 -2.71 -11.65 -2.79
N SER A 59 -2.88 -10.39 -3.20
CA SER A 59 -4.06 -9.96 -3.92
C SER A 59 -4.14 -10.76 -5.21
N MET A 60 -5.16 -11.63 -5.29
CA MET A 60 -5.35 -12.49 -6.47
C MET A 60 -5.95 -11.73 -7.65
N PHE A 61 -6.49 -10.54 -7.41
CA PHE A 61 -7.26 -9.80 -8.39
C PHE A 61 -6.71 -8.37 -8.52
N GLN A 62 -6.36 -8.03 -9.74
CA GLN A 62 -6.06 -6.68 -10.16
C GLN A 62 -7.14 -6.19 -11.11
N ASN A 63 -7.56 -4.95 -10.95
CA ASN A 63 -8.43 -4.28 -11.89
C ASN A 63 -7.57 -3.49 -12.88
N ARG A 64 -7.86 -3.68 -14.15
CA ARG A 64 -7.25 -2.96 -15.27
C ARG A 64 -8.29 -2.03 -15.87
N TYR A 65 -7.98 -0.76 -15.95
CA TYR A 65 -8.84 0.27 -16.53
C TYR A 65 -8.20 0.82 -17.79
N THR A 66 -8.77 0.52 -18.95
CA THR A 66 -8.25 0.91 -20.25
C THR A 66 -9.14 1.95 -20.91
N SER A 67 -8.56 3.05 -21.41
CA SER A 67 -9.27 4.06 -22.19
C SER A 67 -9.58 3.54 -23.58
N MET A 68 -10.87 3.45 -23.94
CA MET A 68 -11.33 2.88 -25.19
C MET A 68 -11.81 3.96 -26.17
N GLY A 69 -11.33 3.88 -27.42
CA GLY A 69 -11.84 4.72 -28.52
C GLY A 69 -11.48 6.20 -28.47
N GLY A 70 -10.65 6.63 -27.52
CA GLY A 70 -10.21 8.01 -27.35
C GLY A 70 -9.63 8.27 -25.98
N PRO A 71 -9.23 9.52 -25.66
CA PRO A 71 -8.75 9.90 -24.34
C PRO A 71 -9.81 9.65 -23.25
N GLY A 72 -9.38 9.24 -22.08
CA GLY A 72 -10.23 8.98 -20.91
C GLY A 72 -9.60 9.49 -19.62
N MET A 73 -10.39 9.56 -18.56
CA MET A 73 -9.95 10.00 -17.25
C MET A 73 -10.38 9.00 -16.18
N ILE A 74 -9.49 8.74 -15.21
CA ILE A 74 -9.76 7.92 -14.04
C ILE A 74 -9.13 8.56 -12.81
N ALA A 75 -9.81 8.49 -11.68
CA ALA A 75 -9.35 9.04 -10.41
C ALA A 75 -9.31 7.99 -9.31
N PHE A 76 -8.31 8.14 -8.44
CA PHE A 76 -8.07 7.31 -7.27
C PHE A 76 -7.89 8.24 -6.06
N ALA A 77 -8.85 8.20 -5.13
CA ALA A 77 -8.81 9.01 -3.91
C ALA A 77 -8.27 8.19 -2.75
N SER A 78 -7.46 8.83 -1.90
CA SER A 78 -7.04 8.23 -0.64
C SER A 78 -8.24 8.04 0.30
N CYS A 79 -8.26 6.92 1.02
CA CYS A 79 -9.32 6.64 2.00
C CYS A 79 -9.10 7.34 3.35
N PHE A 80 -7.87 7.80 3.62
CA PHE A 80 -7.48 8.41 4.89
C PHE A 80 -6.75 9.73 4.65
N PRO A 81 -6.74 10.64 5.66
CA PRO A 81 -5.91 11.83 5.60
C PRO A 81 -4.44 11.48 5.42
N GLY A 82 -3.81 12.08 4.41
CA GLY A 82 -2.42 11.77 4.08
C GLY A 82 -1.94 12.45 2.81
N CYS A 83 -1.09 11.79 2.07
CA CYS A 83 -0.61 12.28 0.78
C CYS A 83 -0.44 11.13 -0.23
N ILE A 84 -0.57 11.46 -1.51
CA ILE A 84 -0.23 10.56 -2.62
C ILE A 84 1.10 11.02 -3.22
N ARG A 85 2.01 10.08 -3.49
CA ARG A 85 3.31 10.35 -4.14
C ARG A 85 3.49 9.47 -5.37
N PRO A 86 3.95 10.06 -6.49
CA PRO A 86 4.31 9.32 -7.68
C PRO A 86 5.73 8.74 -7.54
N PHE A 87 5.90 7.49 -7.96
CA PHE A 87 7.19 6.81 -8.03
C PHE A 87 7.45 6.33 -9.45
N GLN A 88 8.48 6.88 -10.07
CA GLN A 88 8.95 6.37 -11.35
C GLN A 88 9.75 5.09 -11.10
N ILE A 89 9.27 3.98 -11.64
CA ILE A 89 9.95 2.69 -11.60
C ILE A 89 10.69 2.52 -12.92
N ALA A 90 12.01 2.44 -12.86
CA ALA A 90 12.85 2.18 -14.03
C ALA A 90 13.39 0.75 -14.01
N PRO A 91 13.79 0.17 -15.17
CA PRO A 91 14.38 -1.16 -15.22
C PRO A 91 15.57 -1.31 -14.27
N GLY A 92 15.54 -2.35 -13.42
CA GLY A 92 16.55 -2.60 -12.40
C GLY A 92 16.39 -1.80 -11.10
N GLN A 93 15.38 -0.92 -11.03
CA GLN A 93 14.99 -0.23 -9.80
C GLN A 93 13.77 -0.89 -9.18
N GLU A 94 13.75 -0.94 -7.87
CA GLU A 94 12.65 -1.51 -7.10
C GLU A 94 12.26 -0.59 -5.96
N ILE A 95 10.95 -0.48 -5.73
CA ILE A 95 10.37 0.11 -4.52
C ILE A 95 9.67 -1.01 -3.77
N ILE A 96 9.96 -1.11 -2.47
CA ILE A 96 9.30 -2.03 -1.56
C ILE A 96 8.34 -1.19 -0.72
N ALA A 97 7.04 -1.43 -0.82
CA ALA A 97 6.02 -0.64 -0.14
C ALA A 97 5.07 -1.54 0.67
N GLN A 98 4.46 -1.02 1.72
CA GLN A 98 3.34 -1.70 2.36
C GLN A 98 2.26 -1.99 1.31
N LYS A 99 1.60 -3.15 1.42
CA LYS A 99 0.50 -3.53 0.53
C LYS A 99 -0.60 -2.45 0.51
N SER A 100 -0.93 -1.89 1.67
CA SER A 100 -1.92 -0.82 1.81
C SER A 100 -1.50 0.51 1.18
N ALA A 101 -0.21 0.72 0.93
CA ALA A 101 0.26 1.96 0.31
C ALA A 101 0.12 1.96 -1.22
N PHE A 102 -0.07 0.81 -1.87
CA PHE A 102 -0.25 0.78 -3.32
C PHE A 102 -1.65 1.25 -3.71
N LEU A 103 -1.73 2.32 -4.47
CA LEU A 103 -2.99 2.91 -4.93
C LEU A 103 -3.28 2.53 -6.40
N ALA A 104 -2.37 2.87 -7.30
CA ALA A 104 -2.50 2.57 -8.73
C ALA A 104 -1.14 2.61 -9.44
N SER A 105 -1.06 2.01 -10.64
CA SER A 105 0.11 2.12 -11.51
C SER A 105 -0.24 2.05 -12.99
N THR A 106 0.70 2.46 -13.84
CA THR A 106 0.67 2.14 -15.27
C THR A 106 0.95 0.65 -15.49
N SER A 107 0.58 0.13 -16.65
CA SER A 107 0.65 -1.30 -16.99
C SER A 107 2.06 -1.91 -17.03
N GLY A 108 3.11 -1.07 -17.05
CA GLY A 108 4.50 -1.54 -17.03
C GLY A 108 5.07 -1.81 -15.63
N VAL A 109 4.30 -1.55 -14.56
CA VAL A 109 4.69 -1.87 -13.19
C VAL A 109 4.18 -3.25 -12.81
N GLU A 110 5.07 -4.06 -12.25
CA GLU A 110 4.78 -5.40 -11.75
C GLU A 110 4.79 -5.41 -10.22
N LEU A 111 3.78 -6.08 -9.63
CA LEU A 111 3.64 -6.25 -8.18
C LEU A 111 3.92 -7.69 -7.79
N SER A 112 4.75 -7.89 -6.75
CA SER A 112 4.98 -9.19 -6.14
C SER A 112 5.17 -9.05 -4.63
N VAL A 113 4.90 -10.10 -3.86
CA VAL A 113 5.18 -10.09 -2.42
C VAL A 113 6.70 -10.11 -2.20
N PHE A 114 7.19 -9.14 -1.46
CA PHE A 114 8.58 -9.06 -1.01
C PHE A 114 8.76 -9.73 0.35
N PHE A 115 7.85 -9.42 1.29
CA PHE A 115 7.92 -9.91 2.66
C PHE A 115 6.51 -10.04 3.24
N GLN A 116 6.26 -11.11 3.97
CA GLN A 116 5.00 -11.30 4.69
C GLN A 116 5.26 -11.91 6.07
N LYS A 117 4.71 -11.30 7.11
CA LYS A 117 4.72 -11.85 8.46
C LYS A 117 3.33 -11.71 9.08
N ARG A 118 2.73 -12.82 9.51
CA ARG A 118 1.48 -12.78 10.27
C ARG A 118 1.79 -12.29 11.68
N ILE A 119 1.33 -11.11 12.00
CA ILE A 119 1.49 -10.43 13.27
C ILE A 119 0.10 -10.39 13.89
N GLY A 120 -0.20 -11.22 14.89
CA GLY A 120 -1.41 -11.25 15.71
C GLY A 120 -2.75 -10.76 15.10
N ALA A 121 -3.86 -11.38 15.43
CA ALA A 121 -5.18 -10.95 14.98
C ALA A 121 -5.50 -9.57 15.56
N GLY A 122 -5.52 -8.53 14.75
CA GLY A 122 -5.84 -7.16 15.14
C GLY A 122 -4.88 -6.09 14.63
N PHE A 123 -3.66 -6.45 14.27
CA PHE A 123 -2.75 -5.57 13.54
C PHE A 123 -2.90 -5.84 12.04
N PHE A 124 -2.98 -4.81 11.22
CA PHE A 124 -3.04 -4.90 9.75
C PHE A 124 -4.25 -5.70 9.19
N GLY A 125 -5.44 -5.59 9.80
CA GLY A 125 -6.68 -6.15 9.23
C GLY A 125 -6.73 -7.68 9.12
N GLY A 126 -5.90 -8.42 9.89
CA GLY A 126 -5.88 -9.89 9.88
C GLY A 126 -4.98 -10.54 8.81
N GLU A 127 -4.53 -9.81 7.78
CA GLU A 127 -3.60 -10.31 6.75
C GLU A 127 -2.14 -10.34 7.24
N GLY A 128 -1.81 -9.56 8.27
CA GLY A 128 -0.46 -9.36 8.77
C GLY A 128 0.27 -8.22 8.07
N PHE A 129 1.55 -8.04 8.39
CA PHE A 129 2.41 -7.06 7.75
C PHE A 129 2.92 -7.62 6.42
N ILE A 130 2.53 -6.98 5.33
CA ILE A 130 2.89 -7.38 3.97
C ILE A 130 3.58 -6.21 3.28
N MET A 131 4.79 -6.47 2.79
CA MET A 131 5.52 -5.57 1.90
C MET A 131 5.49 -6.13 0.48
N GLN A 132 5.13 -5.29 -0.47
CA GLN A 132 5.09 -5.62 -1.90
C GLN A 132 6.29 -4.98 -2.60
N ARG A 133 6.83 -5.69 -3.58
CA ARG A 133 7.84 -5.19 -4.52
C ARG A 133 7.15 -4.63 -5.75
N LEU A 134 7.48 -3.38 -6.08
CA LEU A 134 7.13 -2.72 -7.33
C LEU A 134 8.39 -2.71 -8.21
N SER A 135 8.31 -3.32 -9.39
CA SER A 135 9.41 -3.43 -10.36
C SER A 135 8.89 -3.21 -11.78
N GLY A 136 9.76 -3.33 -12.79
CA GLY A 136 9.39 -3.14 -14.19
C GLY A 136 9.76 -1.77 -14.74
N ASN A 137 8.87 -1.17 -15.54
CA ASN A 137 9.08 0.15 -16.14
C ASN A 137 7.75 0.91 -16.23
N GLY A 138 7.57 1.92 -15.38
CA GLY A 138 6.32 2.68 -15.35
C GLY A 138 6.21 3.62 -14.17
N LEU A 139 5.01 4.15 -13.98
CA LEU A 139 4.69 5.07 -12.89
C LEU A 139 3.74 4.36 -11.90
N ALA A 140 4.09 4.41 -10.62
CA ALA A 140 3.24 3.95 -9.51
C ALA A 140 2.85 5.12 -8.63
N PHE A 141 1.63 5.10 -8.11
CA PHE A 141 1.12 6.02 -7.12
C PHE A 141 0.98 5.27 -5.79
N LEU A 142 1.67 5.78 -4.77
CA LEU A 142 1.55 5.27 -3.41
C LEU A 142 0.85 6.31 -2.54
N GLU A 143 -0.05 5.84 -1.68
CA GLU A 143 -0.66 6.65 -0.63
C GLU A 143 0.03 6.40 0.70
N PHE A 144 0.14 7.46 1.50
CA PHE A 144 0.77 7.45 2.81
C PHE A 144 -0.17 8.08 3.81
N ASP A 145 -0.37 7.41 4.94
CA ASP A 145 -1.30 7.84 5.97
C ASP A 145 -0.65 8.93 6.85
N GLY A 146 -1.26 10.12 6.85
CA GLY A 146 -0.74 11.31 7.54
C GLY A 146 0.42 11.97 6.78
N HIS A 147 1.42 12.44 7.53
CA HIS A 147 2.62 13.08 6.97
C HIS A 147 3.66 12.03 6.57
N ILE A 148 4.29 12.22 5.41
CA ILE A 148 5.42 11.41 4.96
C ILE A 148 6.75 12.04 5.35
N LYS A 149 7.65 11.23 5.90
CA LYS A 149 9.04 11.59 6.18
C LYS A 149 10.00 10.66 5.45
N GLU A 150 10.87 11.24 4.65
CA GLU A 150 11.94 10.51 3.94
C GLU A 150 13.24 10.56 4.72
N TYR A 151 13.96 9.42 4.76
CA TYR A 151 15.32 9.30 5.26
C TYR A 151 16.18 8.61 4.21
N GLU A 152 17.42 9.10 4.06
CA GLU A 152 18.45 8.42 3.27
C GLU A 152 19.43 7.74 4.23
N LEU A 153 19.60 6.43 4.08
CA LEU A 153 20.48 5.60 4.91
C LEU A 153 21.77 5.31 4.15
N ALA A 154 22.90 5.60 4.78
CA ALA A 154 24.21 5.19 4.29
C ALA A 154 24.40 3.65 4.39
N PRO A 155 25.40 3.06 3.68
CA PRO A 155 25.70 1.65 3.81
C PRO A 155 25.91 1.24 5.28
N GLY A 156 25.18 0.23 5.75
CA GLY A 156 25.23 -0.27 7.12
C GLY A 156 24.51 0.60 8.18
N GLN A 157 24.04 1.79 7.82
CA GLN A 157 23.22 2.60 8.72
C GLN A 157 21.88 1.93 8.94
N GLN A 158 21.42 1.91 10.18
CA GLN A 158 20.17 1.27 10.58
C GLN A 158 19.15 2.29 11.10
N LEU A 159 17.88 2.03 10.83
CA LEU A 159 16.74 2.71 11.41
C LEU A 159 15.82 1.68 12.03
N VAL A 160 15.50 1.82 13.31
CA VAL A 160 14.53 0.99 14.03
C VAL A 160 13.19 1.69 14.00
N ILE A 161 12.17 1.01 13.52
CA ILE A 161 10.85 1.58 13.20
C ILE A 161 9.78 0.70 13.84
N ASP A 162 8.80 1.26 14.55
CA ASP A 162 7.57 0.51 14.84
C ASP A 162 6.93 0.13 13.51
N THR A 163 6.67 -1.17 13.35
CA THR A 163 6.39 -1.81 12.06
C THR A 163 5.31 -1.09 11.23
N GLY A 164 4.29 -0.53 11.86
CA GLY A 164 3.22 0.20 11.18
C GLY A 164 3.64 1.50 10.49
N TYR A 165 4.73 2.11 10.95
CA TYR A 165 5.20 3.40 10.42
C TYR A 165 6.08 3.27 9.17
N LEU A 166 6.62 2.08 8.86
CA LEU A 166 7.35 1.86 7.60
C LEU A 166 6.36 1.77 6.44
N ALA A 167 6.31 2.77 5.59
CA ALA A 167 5.41 2.77 4.43
C ALA A 167 6.09 2.26 3.15
N ALA A 168 7.33 2.68 2.88
CA ALA A 168 8.10 2.22 1.73
C ALA A 168 9.62 2.32 1.95
N MET A 169 10.38 1.61 1.11
CA MET A 169 11.84 1.71 1.02
C MET A 169 12.31 1.38 -0.39
N THR A 170 13.53 1.78 -0.75
CA THR A 170 14.17 1.31 -1.99
C THR A 170 14.58 -0.15 -1.87
N GLY A 171 14.59 -0.89 -2.98
CA GLY A 171 14.98 -2.31 -3.02
C GLY A 171 16.43 -2.59 -2.62
N SER A 172 17.27 -1.55 -2.52
CA SER A 172 18.65 -1.65 -2.02
C SER A 172 18.76 -1.78 -0.50
N CYS A 173 17.70 -1.43 0.24
CA CYS A 173 17.65 -1.60 1.69
C CYS A 173 17.36 -3.06 2.08
N GLN A 174 17.88 -3.46 3.24
CA GLN A 174 17.55 -4.73 3.87
C GLN A 174 16.51 -4.52 4.98
N LEU A 175 15.59 -5.47 5.13
CA LEU A 175 14.50 -5.41 6.10
C LEU A 175 14.56 -6.63 7.03
N GLU A 176 14.51 -6.39 8.34
CA GLU A 176 14.41 -7.41 9.38
C GLU A 176 13.30 -7.05 10.37
N ILE A 177 12.51 -8.03 10.80
CA ILE A 177 11.48 -7.84 11.84
C ILE A 177 11.97 -8.44 13.15
N GLN A 178 12.08 -7.60 14.16
CA GLN A 178 12.48 -7.97 15.51
C GLN A 178 11.29 -7.90 16.46
N THR A 179 11.17 -8.90 17.34
CA THR A 179 10.17 -8.89 18.42
C THR A 179 10.66 -7.98 19.54
N VAL A 180 9.79 -7.08 20.02
CA VAL A 180 10.12 -6.24 21.19
C VAL A 180 10.24 -7.12 22.42
N PRO A 181 11.40 -7.14 23.11
CA PRO A 181 11.58 -7.98 24.29
C PRO A 181 10.75 -7.49 25.49
N GLY A 182 10.09 -8.42 26.15
CA GLY A 182 9.43 -8.20 27.46
C GLY A 182 7.95 -7.88 27.35
N ILE A 183 7.12 -8.76 27.96
CA ILE A 183 5.65 -8.61 28.03
C ILE A 183 5.23 -7.28 28.67
N LYS A 184 6.00 -6.74 29.62
CA LYS A 184 5.71 -5.45 30.26
C LYS A 184 5.81 -4.28 29.29
N ASN A 185 6.77 -4.30 28.36
CA ASN A 185 6.95 -3.24 27.37
C ASN A 185 5.80 -3.22 26.35
N VAL A 186 5.28 -4.39 26.02
CA VAL A 186 4.14 -4.53 25.08
C VAL A 186 2.81 -4.13 25.74
N VAL A 187 2.58 -4.53 27.01
CA VAL A 187 1.30 -4.30 27.70
C VAL A 187 1.20 -2.88 28.27
N PHE A 188 2.28 -2.31 28.76
CA PHE A 188 2.28 -1.03 29.47
C PHE A 188 3.00 0.09 28.72
N GLY A 189 3.85 -0.22 27.73
CA GLY A 189 4.60 0.77 26.95
C GLY A 189 3.83 1.36 25.80
N GLY A 190 2.72 0.74 25.35
CA GLY A 190 1.95 1.19 24.18
C GLY A 190 2.68 1.00 22.85
N GLU A 191 3.87 0.39 22.89
CA GLU A 191 4.69 0.08 21.72
C GLU A 191 4.12 -1.11 20.95
N GLY A 192 4.30 -1.16 19.64
CA GLY A 192 3.96 -2.32 18.83
C GLY A 192 4.70 -3.60 19.26
N LEU A 193 4.12 -4.78 18.98
CA LEU A 193 4.74 -6.09 19.28
C LEU A 193 6.04 -6.34 18.52
N PHE A 194 6.28 -5.60 17.44
CA PHE A 194 7.36 -5.82 16.50
C PHE A 194 7.94 -4.51 16.01
N ASN A 195 9.25 -4.46 15.97
CA ASN A 195 10.00 -3.42 15.30
C ASN A 195 10.52 -3.92 13.95
N THR A 196 10.52 -3.04 12.97
CA THR A 196 11.20 -3.23 11.70
C THR A 196 12.54 -2.55 11.76
N VAL A 197 13.63 -3.27 11.51
CA VAL A 197 14.96 -2.72 11.32
C VAL A 197 15.24 -2.63 9.82
N VAL A 198 15.44 -1.42 9.33
CA VAL A 198 15.83 -1.18 7.93
C VAL A 198 17.30 -0.79 7.91
N THR A 199 18.09 -1.50 7.11
CA THR A 199 19.53 -1.26 6.93
C THR A 199 19.79 -0.77 5.51
N GLY A 200 20.47 0.40 5.38
CA GLY A 200 20.90 0.97 4.11
C GLY A 200 22.03 0.18 3.42
N PRO A 201 22.36 0.53 2.17
CA PRO A 201 22.11 1.85 1.59
C PRO A 201 20.73 1.99 0.94
N GLY A 202 20.13 3.19 1.02
CA GLY A 202 18.92 3.51 0.28
C GLY A 202 18.00 4.50 0.99
N ARG A 203 16.80 4.71 0.42
CA ARG A 203 15.80 5.61 0.99
C ARG A 203 14.70 4.83 1.69
N VAL A 204 14.17 5.45 2.74
CA VAL A 204 13.08 4.91 3.56
C VAL A 204 12.03 6.00 3.74
N TRP A 205 10.78 5.66 3.49
CA TRP A 205 9.63 6.54 3.69
C TRP A 205 8.79 6.06 4.85
N LEU A 206 8.61 6.94 5.83
CA LEU A 206 7.79 6.70 7.01
C LEU A 206 6.50 7.50 6.92
N GLN A 207 5.40 6.93 7.41
CA GLN A 207 4.11 7.59 7.56
C GLN A 207 3.83 7.90 9.03
N SER A 208 3.17 9.04 9.32
CA SER A 208 2.97 9.49 10.70
C SER A 208 1.68 8.99 11.34
N MET A 209 0.75 8.44 10.58
CA MET A 209 -0.58 8.00 11.06
C MET A 209 -0.97 6.63 10.48
N PRO A 210 -0.29 5.53 10.86
CA PRO A 210 -0.71 4.20 10.41
C PRO A 210 -2.18 3.92 10.75
N VAL A 211 -2.93 3.34 9.81
CA VAL A 211 -4.37 3.02 9.99
C VAL A 211 -4.64 2.22 11.26
N SER A 212 -3.73 1.30 11.63
CA SER A 212 -3.83 0.52 12.86
C SER A 212 -3.80 1.38 14.12
N GLN A 213 -2.96 2.43 14.14
CA GLN A 213 -2.89 3.38 15.26
C GLN A 213 -4.14 4.25 15.32
N LEU A 214 -4.61 4.75 14.18
CA LEU A 214 -5.87 5.50 14.10
C LEU A 214 -7.06 4.66 14.57
N ALA A 215 -7.17 3.42 14.10
CA ALA A 215 -8.22 2.48 14.52
C ALA A 215 -8.15 2.20 16.04
N GLY A 216 -6.95 2.03 16.59
CA GLY A 216 -6.73 1.87 18.03
C GLY A 216 -7.17 3.09 18.84
N ALA A 217 -6.87 4.29 18.35
CA ALA A 217 -7.26 5.55 19.00
C ALA A 217 -8.78 5.79 18.96
N ILE A 218 -9.47 5.38 17.90
CA ILE A 218 -10.92 5.57 17.74
C ILE A 218 -11.72 4.48 18.48
N ARG A 219 -11.20 3.26 18.57
CA ARG A 219 -11.89 2.10 19.15
C ARG A 219 -12.56 2.33 20.52
N PRO A 220 -11.95 3.03 21.49
CA PRO A 220 -12.58 3.31 22.79
C PRO A 220 -13.84 4.17 22.71
N PHE A 221 -14.02 4.92 21.62
CA PHE A 221 -15.13 5.85 21.40
C PHE A 221 -16.26 5.23 20.57
N ILE A 222 -16.07 4.02 20.03
CA ILE A 222 -17.11 3.30 19.29
C ILE A 222 -17.97 2.54 20.30
N PRO A 223 -19.30 2.82 20.37
CA PRO A 223 -20.21 2.09 21.24
C PRO A 223 -20.20 0.59 20.89
N THR A 224 -19.87 -0.26 21.85
CA THR A 224 -19.97 -1.73 21.71
C THR A 224 -21.43 -2.16 21.94
N GLY A 225 -22.33 -1.81 21.02
CA GLY A 225 -23.71 -2.29 21.00
C GLY A 225 -23.87 -3.45 20.02
N ASN A 226 -24.71 -4.43 20.35
CA ASN A 226 -25.15 -5.44 19.40
C ASN A 226 -25.91 -4.76 18.25
N TYR A 227 -25.23 -4.43 17.17
CA TYR A 227 -25.92 -4.09 15.93
C TYR A 227 -26.47 -5.39 15.34
N SER A 228 -27.73 -5.71 15.64
CA SER A 228 -28.49 -6.64 14.83
C SER A 228 -28.65 -5.98 13.45
N TYR A 229 -27.99 -6.53 12.45
CA TYR A 229 -28.24 -6.13 11.07
C TYR A 229 -29.70 -6.44 10.75
N ILE A 230 -30.52 -5.40 10.63
CA ILE A 230 -31.85 -5.52 10.03
C ILE A 230 -31.58 -5.72 8.54
N THR A 231 -31.62 -6.98 8.10
CA THR A 231 -31.72 -7.32 6.67
C THR A 231 -33.11 -6.97 6.22
N GLY A 232 -33.26 -5.85 5.53
CA GLY A 232 -34.42 -5.47 4.74
C GLY A 232 -34.18 -5.81 3.29
#